data_4e5a194c08b90ce0cbfb224f5d0d3571
#
_entry.id   4e5a194c08b90ce0cbfb224f5d0d3571
#
_cell.length_a   1.000
_cell.length_b   1.000
_cell.length_c   1.000
_cell.angle_alpha   90.00
_cell.angle_beta   90.00
_cell.angle_gamma   90.00
#
_symmetry.space_group_name_H-M   'P 1'
#
loop_
_entity.id
_entity.type
_entity.pdbx_description
1 polymer ?
#
loop_
_entity_poly.entity_id
_entity_poly.type
_entity_poly.pdbx_seq_one_letter_code
_entity_poly.pdbx_strand_id
1 'polypeptide(L)'
;MWNIEHHGQYFFKSVLISGSLQWLGVEMVRQSRSEWKAGYFRKLEKHLSEFDKCFIVNVDNVRSKQMQQIRMALRGSAELVLGKNTLMRKVIQKQMGQDTTLEKLLPHIRDNVGFVFTNGDLADVRDKIEKNRVEAPAKAGAIAPCDVIVAAQNTGLGPEKTAFFQALSIPTKIARGAIEIISDVHLVRKDEKVGMSEATLLGMLKIHPFTYGLVIKQVFEQGCVYDPAVLDITPEMITEKFAAIVQNIACLSLALDYTTLASIPHVLANGFKNLLAISLMTDYSFKEAEQIKEFLADPTKFAAVITSAAAAPATTTTTKVEGKAAPVEVPSEESDEDMGFGLFD
;
A
#
# COMPACT_ATOMS: atom_id res chain seq x y z
N MET A 1 16.93 -24.60 12.20
CA MET A 1 18.02 -25.15 11.35
C MET A 1 17.43 -25.39 9.97
N TRP A 2 17.60 -24.46 9.03
CA TRP A 2 17.11 -24.60 7.65
C TRP A 2 18.26 -25.11 6.79
N ASN A 3 18.13 -26.36 6.32
CA ASN A 3 18.94 -26.90 5.24
C ASN A 3 18.47 -26.22 3.93
N ILE A 4 19.25 -25.27 3.46
CA ILE A 4 19.09 -24.73 2.10
C ILE A 4 19.72 -25.77 1.17
N GLU A 5 18.89 -26.60 0.57
CA GLU A 5 19.30 -27.44 -0.55
C GLU A 5 19.72 -26.57 -1.73
N HIS A 6 20.93 -26.75 -2.13
CA HIS A 6 21.59 -26.07 -3.23
C HIS A 6 20.89 -26.40 -4.56
N HIS A 7 20.15 -25.48 -5.13
CA HIS A 7 19.79 -25.53 -6.54
C HIS A 7 21.01 -25.07 -7.36
N GLY A 8 21.74 -26.06 -7.91
CA GLY A 8 22.80 -25.83 -8.89
C GLY A 8 22.26 -25.19 -10.16
N GLN A 9 22.84 -24.07 -10.56
CA GLN A 9 22.61 -23.52 -11.88
C GLN A 9 23.33 -24.39 -12.92
N TYR A 10 22.56 -24.97 -13.83
CA TYR A 10 23.09 -25.73 -14.95
C TYR A 10 23.51 -24.77 -16.08
N PHE A 11 24.83 -24.71 -16.36
CA PHE A 11 25.34 -24.08 -17.57
C PHE A 11 25.49 -25.13 -18.67
N PHE A 12 24.69 -25.06 -19.70
CA PHE A 12 24.88 -25.82 -20.93
C PHE A 12 25.88 -25.11 -21.83
N LYS A 13 27.04 -25.68 -22.01
CA LYS A 13 27.98 -25.30 -23.05
C LYS A 13 27.93 -26.36 -24.16
N SER A 14 27.29 -26.04 -25.29
CA SER A 14 27.36 -26.86 -26.51
C SER A 14 28.57 -26.41 -27.33
N VAL A 15 29.51 -27.30 -27.53
CA VAL A 15 30.60 -27.12 -28.50
C VAL A 15 30.36 -28.07 -29.64
N LEU A 16 30.14 -27.51 -30.83
CA LEU A 16 30.08 -28.26 -32.09
C LEU A 16 31.49 -28.59 -32.56
N ILE A 17 31.85 -29.85 -32.49
CA ILE A 17 33.03 -30.38 -33.18
C ILE A 17 32.59 -31.51 -34.08
N SER A 18 32.75 -31.30 -35.39
CA SER A 18 32.62 -32.28 -36.49
C SER A 18 31.51 -33.32 -36.38
N GLY A 19 30.31 -32.95 -36.80
CA GLY A 19 29.35 -33.88 -37.44
C GLY A 19 28.73 -35.02 -36.61
N SER A 20 29.02 -35.17 -35.34
CA SER A 20 28.40 -36.17 -34.46
C SER A 20 28.10 -35.58 -33.08
N LEU A 21 26.83 -35.67 -32.65
CA LEU A 21 26.37 -35.31 -31.30
C LEU A 21 26.90 -36.38 -30.33
N GLN A 22 28.09 -36.17 -29.77
CA GLN A 22 28.53 -36.91 -28.56
C GLN A 22 28.06 -36.15 -27.35
N TRP A 23 27.22 -36.79 -26.55
CA TRP A 23 26.84 -36.31 -25.21
C TRP A 23 28.05 -36.49 -24.29
N LEU A 24 28.85 -35.44 -24.16
CA LEU A 24 29.85 -35.38 -23.09
C LEU A 24 29.11 -35.21 -21.76
N GLY A 25 29.28 -36.16 -20.87
CA GLY A 25 28.73 -36.13 -19.54
C GLY A 25 29.11 -34.82 -18.86
N VAL A 26 28.09 -34.05 -18.45
CA VAL A 26 28.30 -32.83 -17.68
C VAL A 26 28.82 -33.26 -16.31
N GLU A 27 30.13 -33.19 -16.10
CA GLU A 27 30.67 -33.19 -14.78
C GLU A 27 30.13 -32.04 -13.99
N MET A 28 29.25 -32.29 -13.06
CA MET A 28 28.76 -31.30 -12.11
C MET A 28 29.91 -30.86 -11.20
N VAL A 29 30.67 -29.86 -11.64
CA VAL A 29 31.68 -29.24 -10.79
C VAL A 29 30.92 -28.47 -9.71
N ARG A 30 30.84 -29.06 -8.52
CA ARG A 30 30.38 -28.38 -7.32
C ARG A 30 31.31 -27.18 -7.07
N GLN A 31 30.82 -25.99 -7.30
CA GLN A 31 31.56 -24.79 -6.94
C GLN A 31 31.98 -24.84 -5.48
N SER A 32 33.24 -24.51 -5.21
CA SER A 32 33.71 -24.44 -3.84
C SER A 32 32.94 -23.38 -3.06
N ARG A 33 32.76 -23.55 -1.75
CA ARG A 33 32.07 -22.57 -0.89
C ARG A 33 32.73 -21.19 -0.95
N SER A 34 34.04 -21.11 -1.22
CA SER A 34 34.76 -19.84 -1.37
C SER A 34 34.44 -19.15 -2.68
N GLU A 35 34.38 -19.88 -3.79
CA GLU A 35 34.00 -19.35 -5.12
C GLU A 35 32.56 -18.81 -5.15
N TRP A 36 31.64 -19.57 -4.55
CA TRP A 36 30.24 -19.12 -4.42
C TRP A 36 30.14 -17.81 -3.64
N LYS A 37 30.85 -17.70 -2.51
CA LYS A 37 30.88 -16.45 -1.72
C LYS A 37 31.48 -15.30 -2.53
N ALA A 38 32.57 -15.53 -3.24
CA ALA A 38 33.21 -14.50 -4.07
C ALA A 38 32.29 -14.06 -5.22
N GLY A 39 31.56 -14.99 -5.84
CA GLY A 39 30.54 -14.69 -6.84
C GLY A 39 29.39 -13.84 -6.26
N TYR A 40 28.91 -14.19 -5.07
CA TYR A 40 27.87 -13.43 -4.39
C TYR A 40 28.34 -12.01 -4.03
N PHE A 41 29.56 -11.84 -3.54
CA PHE A 41 30.13 -10.52 -3.26
C PHE A 41 30.18 -9.63 -4.50
N ARG A 42 30.73 -10.15 -5.61
CA ARG A 42 30.77 -9.42 -6.89
C ARG A 42 29.38 -9.04 -7.39
N LYS A 43 28.41 -9.96 -7.26
CA LYS A 43 27.03 -9.69 -7.67
C LYS A 43 26.43 -8.57 -6.83
N LEU A 44 26.58 -8.61 -5.52
CA LEU A 44 26.00 -7.58 -4.64
C LEU A 44 26.73 -6.23 -4.80
N GLU A 45 28.06 -6.22 -4.93
CA GLU A 45 28.83 -5.02 -5.24
C GLU A 45 28.36 -4.36 -6.55
N LYS A 46 28.17 -5.17 -7.59
CA LYS A 46 27.65 -4.71 -8.88
C LYS A 46 26.26 -4.06 -8.74
N HIS A 47 25.34 -4.69 -8.02
CA HIS A 47 24.01 -4.14 -7.83
C HIS A 47 24.00 -2.85 -7.01
N LEU A 48 24.84 -2.75 -5.97
CA LEU A 48 24.97 -1.52 -5.19
C LEU A 48 25.56 -0.36 -5.99
N SER A 49 26.36 -0.64 -7.06
CA SER A 49 26.90 0.38 -7.94
C SER A 49 26.00 0.72 -9.15
N GLU A 50 25.13 -0.22 -9.58
CA GLU A 50 24.25 -0.02 -10.75
C GLU A 50 22.88 0.58 -10.38
N PHE A 51 22.41 0.36 -9.15
CA PHE A 51 21.09 0.74 -8.70
C PHE A 51 21.14 1.75 -7.56
N ASP A 52 20.45 2.87 -7.74
CA ASP A 52 20.40 3.95 -6.74
C ASP A 52 19.33 3.72 -5.68
N LYS A 53 18.36 2.84 -5.96
CA LYS A 53 17.20 2.58 -5.11
C LYS A 53 17.16 1.10 -4.70
N CYS A 54 16.86 0.85 -3.44
CA CYS A 54 16.60 -0.52 -3.00
C CYS A 54 15.54 -0.61 -1.91
N PHE A 55 14.79 -1.71 -1.94
CA PHE A 55 13.90 -2.09 -0.85
C PHE A 55 14.59 -3.12 0.05
N ILE A 56 14.44 -2.93 1.35
CA ILE A 56 14.76 -3.93 2.36
C ILE A 56 13.47 -4.72 2.61
N VAL A 57 13.44 -5.97 2.17
CA VAL A 57 12.25 -6.81 2.27
C VAL A 57 12.44 -7.93 3.28
N ASN A 58 11.40 -8.21 4.04
CA ASN A 58 11.33 -9.38 4.90
C ASN A 58 10.80 -10.58 4.11
N VAL A 59 11.43 -11.74 4.30
CA VAL A 59 11.18 -12.98 3.54
C VAL A 59 10.66 -14.08 4.46
N ASP A 60 9.81 -13.74 5.42
CA ASP A 60 9.24 -14.71 6.32
C ASP A 60 8.10 -15.51 5.68
N ASN A 61 8.11 -16.82 5.90
CA ASN A 61 7.07 -17.75 5.43
C ASN A 61 6.84 -17.82 3.91
N VAL A 62 7.74 -17.28 3.08
CA VAL A 62 7.65 -17.34 1.62
C VAL A 62 8.18 -18.67 1.09
N ARG A 63 7.40 -19.35 0.25
CA ARG A 63 7.79 -20.63 -0.38
C ARG A 63 8.65 -20.38 -1.62
N SER A 64 9.47 -21.39 -2.00
CA SER A 64 10.35 -21.30 -3.17
C SER A 64 9.62 -21.05 -4.50
N LYS A 65 8.45 -21.65 -4.70
CA LYS A 65 7.60 -21.40 -5.89
C LYS A 65 7.16 -19.94 -5.98
N GLN A 66 6.69 -19.37 -4.87
CA GLN A 66 6.28 -17.99 -4.77
C GLN A 66 7.47 -17.03 -5.02
N MET A 67 8.64 -17.37 -4.47
CA MET A 67 9.86 -16.61 -4.71
C MET A 67 10.27 -16.58 -6.19
N GLN A 68 10.09 -17.68 -6.90
CA GLN A 68 10.32 -17.73 -8.35
C GLN A 68 9.29 -16.89 -9.12
N GLN A 69 8.03 -16.93 -8.72
CA GLN A 69 6.97 -16.09 -9.33
C GLN A 69 7.28 -14.60 -9.14
N ILE A 70 7.68 -14.19 -7.93
CA ILE A 70 8.08 -12.80 -7.64
C ILE A 70 9.28 -12.39 -8.50
N ARG A 71 10.30 -13.25 -8.63
CA ARG A 71 11.44 -12.96 -9.52
C ARG A 71 11.04 -12.81 -10.98
N MET A 72 10.08 -13.62 -11.46
CA MET A 72 9.58 -13.48 -12.82
C MET A 72 8.77 -12.20 -13.00
N ALA A 73 7.94 -11.83 -12.02
CA ALA A 73 7.15 -10.60 -12.06
C ALA A 73 8.01 -9.32 -11.98
N LEU A 74 9.15 -9.38 -11.27
CA LEU A 74 10.09 -8.27 -11.14
C LEU A 74 11.10 -8.20 -12.29
N ARG A 75 11.18 -9.22 -13.14
CA ARG A 75 12.18 -9.28 -14.20
C ARG A 75 12.04 -8.11 -15.17
N GLY A 76 13.13 -7.39 -15.36
CA GLY A 76 13.19 -6.18 -16.21
C GLY A 76 12.90 -4.86 -15.48
N SER A 77 12.26 -4.88 -14.29
CA SER A 77 12.02 -3.68 -13.47
C SER A 77 12.83 -3.65 -12.18
N ALA A 78 13.10 -4.81 -11.59
CA ALA A 78 13.85 -4.90 -10.35
C ALA A 78 14.59 -6.25 -10.25
N GLU A 79 15.63 -6.32 -9.43
CA GLU A 79 16.37 -7.55 -9.16
C GLU A 79 16.36 -7.91 -7.68
N LEU A 80 15.85 -9.11 -7.37
CA LEU A 80 15.75 -9.62 -6.00
C LEU A 80 17.03 -10.40 -5.64
N VAL A 81 17.75 -9.92 -4.63
CA VAL A 81 18.96 -10.54 -4.09
C VAL A 81 18.73 -11.00 -2.67
N LEU A 82 18.87 -12.30 -2.46
CA LEU A 82 18.77 -12.94 -1.14
C LEU A 82 20.10 -13.52 -0.75
N GLY A 83 20.45 -13.43 0.52
CA GLY A 83 21.69 -13.97 0.99
C GLY A 83 21.77 -14.05 2.51
N LYS A 84 22.93 -14.46 2.99
CA LYS A 84 23.19 -14.51 4.43
C LYS A 84 23.51 -13.09 4.94
N ASN A 85 22.83 -12.62 5.99
CA ASN A 85 23.00 -11.28 6.55
C ASN A 85 24.47 -10.92 6.83
N THR A 86 25.26 -11.88 7.33
CA THR A 86 26.69 -11.66 7.58
C THR A 86 27.49 -11.37 6.30
N LEU A 87 27.10 -11.94 5.16
CA LEU A 87 27.74 -11.65 3.87
C LEU A 87 27.30 -10.28 3.37
N MET A 88 26.02 -9.97 3.43
CA MET A 88 25.49 -8.66 3.05
C MET A 88 26.14 -7.53 3.83
N ARG A 89 26.20 -7.66 5.16
CA ARG A 89 26.87 -6.65 6.02
C ARG A 89 28.34 -6.47 5.66
N LYS A 90 29.09 -7.55 5.37
CA LYS A 90 30.50 -7.46 4.98
C LYS A 90 30.70 -6.72 3.65
N VAL A 91 29.81 -6.93 2.66
CA VAL A 91 29.86 -6.23 1.38
C VAL A 91 29.60 -4.73 1.59
N ILE A 92 28.55 -4.41 2.32
CA ILE A 92 28.20 -3.02 2.62
C ILE A 92 29.36 -2.33 3.39
N GLN A 93 29.90 -2.97 4.43
CA GLN A 93 31.05 -2.43 5.16
C GLN A 93 32.27 -2.19 4.28
N LYS A 94 32.52 -3.07 3.30
CA LYS A 94 33.61 -2.85 2.33
C LYS A 94 33.36 -1.63 1.43
N GLN A 95 32.12 -1.45 1.04
CA GLN A 95 31.72 -0.38 0.13
C GLN A 95 31.52 0.99 0.83
N MET A 96 31.33 1.00 2.17
CA MET A 96 31.31 2.23 2.99
C MET A 96 32.58 3.08 2.84
N GLY A 97 33.70 2.49 2.44
CA GLY A 97 34.93 3.23 2.10
C GLY A 97 34.77 4.14 0.87
N GLN A 98 33.79 3.87 0.01
CA GLN A 98 33.46 4.67 -1.16
C GLN A 98 32.22 5.54 -0.90
N ASP A 99 31.15 4.95 -0.31
CA ASP A 99 29.87 5.59 -0.06
C ASP A 99 29.46 5.47 1.44
N THR A 100 29.62 6.54 2.18
CA THR A 100 29.25 6.59 3.60
C THR A 100 27.75 6.46 3.85
N THR A 101 26.92 6.75 2.85
CA THR A 101 25.45 6.68 2.96
C THR A 101 24.91 5.27 3.20
N LEU A 102 25.67 4.25 2.78
CA LEU A 102 25.33 2.83 2.97
C LEU A 102 25.39 2.38 4.44
N GLU A 103 25.99 3.16 5.32
CA GLU A 103 26.02 2.87 6.76
C GLU A 103 24.61 2.77 7.33
N LYS A 104 23.69 3.62 6.85
CA LYS A 104 22.28 3.64 7.29
C LYS A 104 21.54 2.35 7.02
N LEU A 105 22.00 1.50 6.10
CA LEU A 105 21.40 0.20 5.81
C LEU A 105 21.74 -0.86 6.87
N LEU A 106 22.88 -0.76 7.55
CA LEU A 106 23.39 -1.79 8.47
C LEU A 106 22.43 -2.13 9.61
N PRO A 107 21.77 -1.17 10.30
CA PRO A 107 20.86 -1.47 11.40
C PRO A 107 19.61 -2.25 10.96
N HIS A 108 19.18 -2.08 9.70
CA HIS A 108 17.97 -2.70 9.16
C HIS A 108 18.18 -4.14 8.64
N ILE A 109 19.44 -4.61 8.53
CA ILE A 109 19.76 -5.98 8.10
C ILE A 109 19.68 -6.91 9.32
N ARG A 110 18.47 -7.18 9.79
CA ARG A 110 18.19 -8.13 10.88
C ARG A 110 17.11 -9.11 10.42
N ASP A 111 17.07 -10.30 11.02
CA ASP A 111 16.11 -11.36 10.69
C ASP A 111 16.28 -11.89 9.24
N ASN A 112 15.19 -12.32 8.60
CA ASN A 112 15.20 -12.86 7.25
C ASN A 112 15.02 -11.74 6.21
N VAL A 113 16.10 -11.05 5.90
CA VAL A 113 16.09 -9.89 5.00
C VAL A 113 16.63 -10.23 3.62
N GLY A 114 16.03 -9.61 2.60
CA GLY A 114 16.51 -9.55 1.23
C GLY A 114 16.54 -8.13 0.70
N PHE A 115 17.22 -7.92 -0.41
CA PHE A 115 17.25 -6.66 -1.13
C PHE A 115 16.53 -6.80 -2.47
N VAL A 116 15.72 -5.80 -2.81
CA VAL A 116 15.16 -5.63 -4.15
C VAL A 116 15.72 -4.33 -4.71
N PHE A 117 16.59 -4.45 -5.69
CA PHE A 117 17.23 -3.33 -6.36
C PHE A 117 16.40 -2.89 -7.56
N THR A 118 16.23 -1.58 -7.74
CA THR A 118 15.49 -1.01 -8.87
C THR A 118 16.01 0.37 -9.24
N ASN A 119 15.89 0.73 -10.53
CA ASN A 119 16.07 2.09 -11.03
C ASN A 119 14.73 2.69 -11.47
N GLY A 120 13.67 1.89 -11.46
CA GLY A 120 12.33 2.32 -11.83
C GLY A 120 11.57 3.03 -10.70
N ASP A 121 10.28 3.21 -10.93
CA ASP A 121 9.39 3.77 -9.92
C ASP A 121 9.21 2.79 -8.75
N LEU A 122 9.35 3.33 -7.53
CA LEU A 122 9.22 2.56 -6.30
C LEU A 122 7.78 2.09 -6.06
N ALA A 123 6.79 2.92 -6.42
CA ALA A 123 5.38 2.57 -6.25
C ALA A 123 5.00 1.36 -7.10
N ASP A 124 5.41 1.34 -8.38
CA ASP A 124 5.15 0.22 -9.30
C ASP A 124 5.79 -1.09 -8.84
N VAL A 125 7.02 -1.02 -8.32
CA VAL A 125 7.73 -2.21 -7.82
C VAL A 125 7.07 -2.73 -6.55
N ARG A 126 6.65 -1.85 -5.64
CA ARG A 126 5.89 -2.20 -4.43
C ARG A 126 4.60 -2.93 -4.79
N ASP A 127 3.82 -2.37 -5.72
CA ASP A 127 2.56 -2.97 -6.16
C ASP A 127 2.76 -4.36 -6.76
N LYS A 128 3.82 -4.56 -7.55
CA LYS A 128 4.18 -5.87 -8.08
C LYS A 128 4.53 -6.87 -6.98
N ILE A 129 5.22 -6.43 -5.92
CA ILE A 129 5.54 -7.27 -4.77
C ILE A 129 4.27 -7.64 -4.01
N GLU A 130 3.39 -6.70 -3.76
CA GLU A 130 2.15 -6.90 -3.00
C GLU A 130 1.14 -7.79 -3.74
N LYS A 131 0.98 -7.64 -5.03
CA LYS A 131 0.12 -8.50 -5.87
C LYS A 131 0.52 -9.99 -5.85
N ASN A 132 1.79 -10.28 -5.52
CA ASN A 132 2.30 -11.66 -5.44
C ASN A 132 2.17 -12.28 -4.03
N ARG A 133 1.32 -11.73 -3.16
CA ARG A 133 0.95 -12.40 -1.90
C ARG A 133 0.10 -13.63 -2.20
N VAL A 134 0.38 -14.73 -1.52
CA VAL A 134 -0.32 -16.01 -1.71
C VAL A 134 -0.93 -16.43 -0.38
N GLU A 135 -2.18 -16.89 -0.46
CA GLU A 135 -2.87 -17.46 0.68
C GLU A 135 -2.17 -18.74 1.15
N ALA A 136 -2.07 -18.89 2.44
CA ALA A 136 -1.46 -20.05 3.04
C ALA A 136 -2.22 -20.52 4.28
N PRO A 137 -2.24 -21.83 4.52
CA PRO A 137 -2.85 -22.37 5.73
C PRO A 137 -2.10 -21.90 6.97
N ALA A 138 -2.85 -21.71 8.04
CA ALA A 138 -2.28 -21.42 9.35
C ALA A 138 -1.36 -22.56 9.80
N LYS A 139 -0.17 -22.22 10.29
CA LYS A 139 0.77 -23.17 10.87
C LYS A 139 0.78 -23.03 12.38
N ALA A 140 0.76 -24.16 13.10
CA ALA A 140 0.90 -24.15 14.54
C ALA A 140 2.21 -23.49 14.99
N GLY A 141 2.13 -22.60 15.98
CA GLY A 141 3.26 -21.85 16.51
C GLY A 141 3.66 -20.61 15.71
N ALA A 142 3.04 -20.33 14.56
CA ALA A 142 3.21 -19.08 13.83
C ALA A 142 2.45 -17.93 14.52
N ILE A 143 2.94 -16.72 14.40
CA ILE A 143 2.23 -15.51 14.85
C ILE A 143 1.19 -15.15 13.79
N ALA A 144 -0.04 -14.87 14.21
CA ALA A 144 -1.12 -14.50 13.32
C ALA A 144 -0.97 -13.04 12.84
N PRO A 145 -0.90 -12.78 11.54
CA PRO A 145 -0.81 -11.41 11.00
C PRO A 145 -2.15 -10.65 11.03
N CYS A 146 -3.26 -11.37 11.15
CA CYS A 146 -4.61 -10.81 11.20
C CYS A 146 -5.52 -11.64 12.11
N ASP A 147 -6.65 -11.05 12.50
CA ASP A 147 -7.69 -11.76 13.23
C ASP A 147 -8.32 -12.84 12.36
N VAL A 148 -8.56 -14.02 12.94
CA VAL A 148 -9.18 -15.15 12.26
C VAL A 148 -10.55 -15.38 12.88
N ILE A 149 -11.59 -15.08 12.13
CA ILE A 149 -12.98 -15.31 12.50
C ILE A 149 -13.52 -16.42 11.61
N VAL A 150 -14.13 -17.40 12.21
CA VAL A 150 -14.88 -18.43 11.48
C VAL A 150 -16.36 -18.10 11.56
N ALA A 151 -16.93 -17.81 10.40
CA ALA A 151 -18.36 -17.50 10.28
C ALA A 151 -19.23 -18.73 10.52
N ALA A 152 -20.47 -18.50 10.94
CA ALA A 152 -21.50 -19.52 11.06
C ALA A 152 -21.76 -20.17 9.69
N GLN A 153 -21.42 -21.45 9.55
CA GLN A 153 -21.55 -22.19 8.28
C GLN A 153 -21.67 -23.69 8.50
N ASN A 154 -22.19 -24.37 7.49
CA ASN A 154 -22.13 -25.82 7.46
C ASN A 154 -20.73 -26.28 7.02
N THR A 155 -20.09 -27.07 7.86
CA THR A 155 -18.71 -27.49 7.64
C THR A 155 -18.56 -28.68 6.69
N GLY A 156 -19.64 -29.44 6.44
CA GLY A 156 -19.62 -30.70 5.69
C GLY A 156 -18.80 -31.81 6.33
N LEU A 157 -18.37 -31.62 7.58
CA LEU A 157 -17.60 -32.63 8.34
C LEU A 157 -18.53 -33.58 9.06
N GLY A 158 -18.14 -34.86 9.10
CA GLY A 158 -18.90 -35.87 9.84
C GLY A 158 -18.90 -35.66 11.36
N PRO A 159 -19.92 -36.21 12.08
CA PRO A 159 -20.12 -36.03 13.51
C PRO A 159 -18.95 -36.52 14.37
N GLU A 160 -18.08 -37.38 13.82
CA GLU A 160 -16.89 -37.91 14.52
C GLU A 160 -15.89 -36.81 14.93
N LYS A 161 -15.93 -35.67 14.28
CA LYS A 161 -15.00 -34.56 14.51
C LYS A 161 -15.49 -33.47 15.48
N THR A 162 -16.61 -33.72 16.16
CA THR A 162 -17.20 -32.77 17.15
C THR A 162 -16.24 -32.47 18.29
N ALA A 163 -15.40 -33.43 18.67
CA ALA A 163 -14.40 -33.26 19.74
C ALA A 163 -13.43 -32.09 19.51
N PHE A 164 -13.06 -31.81 18.25
CA PHE A 164 -12.19 -30.68 17.93
C PHE A 164 -12.88 -29.33 18.14
N PHE A 165 -14.16 -29.24 17.79
CA PHE A 165 -14.95 -28.02 18.00
C PHE A 165 -15.21 -27.78 19.48
N GLN A 166 -15.47 -28.84 20.26
CA GLN A 166 -15.66 -28.74 21.71
C GLN A 166 -14.37 -28.30 22.42
N ALA A 167 -13.19 -28.83 22.00
CA ALA A 167 -11.90 -28.42 22.54
C ALA A 167 -11.60 -26.93 22.36
N LEU A 168 -12.17 -26.30 21.32
CA LEU A 168 -12.04 -24.87 21.03
C LEU A 168 -13.25 -24.06 21.50
N SER A 169 -14.16 -24.67 22.27
CA SER A 169 -15.39 -24.04 22.80
C SER A 169 -16.29 -23.43 21.70
N ILE A 170 -16.29 -24.02 20.50
CA ILE A 170 -17.10 -23.57 19.38
C ILE A 170 -18.52 -24.16 19.48
N PRO A 171 -19.57 -23.34 19.53
CA PRO A 171 -20.93 -23.84 19.56
C PRO A 171 -21.33 -24.45 18.22
N THR A 172 -21.59 -25.76 18.21
CA THR A 172 -21.93 -26.49 16.99
C THR A 172 -23.20 -27.31 17.20
N LYS A 173 -23.97 -27.51 16.13
CA LYS A 173 -25.09 -28.46 16.05
C LYS A 173 -24.85 -29.49 14.95
N ILE A 174 -25.46 -30.67 15.07
CA ILE A 174 -25.43 -31.68 14.02
C ILE A 174 -26.73 -31.54 13.21
N ALA A 175 -26.60 -31.17 11.95
CA ALA A 175 -27.70 -31.07 11.03
C ALA A 175 -27.44 -31.93 9.79
N ARG A 176 -28.35 -32.79 9.42
CA ARG A 176 -28.28 -33.68 8.24
C ARG A 176 -26.96 -34.50 8.15
N GLY A 177 -26.45 -34.96 9.31
CA GLY A 177 -25.22 -35.74 9.37
C GLY A 177 -23.92 -34.96 9.21
N ALA A 178 -23.98 -33.62 9.16
CA ALA A 178 -22.84 -32.73 9.12
C ALA A 178 -22.82 -31.79 10.34
N ILE A 179 -21.64 -31.32 10.70
CA ILE A 179 -21.47 -30.33 11.78
C ILE A 179 -21.72 -28.94 11.21
N GLU A 180 -22.59 -28.17 11.84
CA GLU A 180 -22.89 -26.78 11.52
C GLU A 180 -22.48 -25.87 12.69
N ILE A 181 -21.77 -24.80 12.40
CA ILE A 181 -21.36 -23.77 13.37
C ILE A 181 -22.55 -22.80 13.52
N ILE A 182 -22.96 -22.52 14.76
CA ILE A 182 -24.16 -21.73 15.06
C ILE A 182 -23.88 -20.24 15.03
N SER A 183 -22.74 -19.82 15.55
CA SER A 183 -22.36 -18.41 15.68
C SER A 183 -20.92 -18.17 15.19
N ASP A 184 -20.62 -16.93 14.81
CA ASP A 184 -19.28 -16.53 14.46
C ASP A 184 -18.36 -16.62 15.68
N VAL A 185 -17.19 -17.22 15.50
CA VAL A 185 -16.23 -17.44 16.57
C VAL A 185 -14.86 -16.87 16.19
N HIS A 186 -14.30 -16.05 17.08
CA HIS A 186 -12.92 -15.62 17.01
C HIS A 186 -12.00 -16.77 17.43
N LEU A 187 -11.23 -17.33 16.49
CA LEU A 187 -10.29 -18.41 16.76
C LEU A 187 -8.93 -17.89 17.24
N VAL A 188 -8.38 -16.92 16.55
CA VAL A 188 -7.04 -16.39 16.81
C VAL A 188 -7.07 -14.88 16.65
N ARG A 189 -6.47 -14.17 17.60
CA ARG A 189 -6.31 -12.71 17.52
C ARG A 189 -5.01 -12.35 16.82
N LYS A 190 -4.97 -11.15 16.28
CA LYS A 190 -3.74 -10.59 15.69
C LYS A 190 -2.60 -10.59 16.71
N ASP A 191 -1.40 -10.93 16.24
CA ASP A 191 -0.16 -11.04 17.03
C ASP A 191 -0.15 -12.18 18.07
N GLU A 192 -1.17 -13.03 18.11
CA GLU A 192 -1.22 -14.23 18.95
C GLU A 192 -0.58 -15.45 18.23
N LYS A 193 -0.04 -16.38 19.01
CA LYS A 193 0.50 -17.63 18.45
C LYS A 193 -0.63 -18.60 18.14
N VAL A 194 -0.67 -19.07 16.90
CA VAL A 194 -1.64 -20.07 16.46
C VAL A 194 -1.42 -21.40 17.21
N GLY A 195 -2.43 -21.88 17.88
CA GLY A 195 -2.44 -23.17 18.55
C GLY A 195 -2.50 -24.34 17.57
N MET A 196 -2.14 -25.52 18.06
CA MET A 196 -2.14 -26.73 17.23
C MET A 196 -3.55 -27.16 16.82
N SER A 197 -4.51 -27.02 17.74
CA SER A 197 -5.92 -27.35 17.50
C SER A 197 -6.57 -26.38 16.50
N GLU A 198 -6.25 -25.09 16.61
CA GLU A 198 -6.72 -24.04 15.70
C GLU A 198 -6.20 -24.25 14.27
N ALA A 199 -4.90 -24.50 14.12
CA ALA A 199 -4.30 -24.81 12.82
C ALA A 199 -4.92 -26.05 12.17
N THR A 200 -5.20 -27.08 12.97
CA THR A 200 -5.83 -28.33 12.49
C THR A 200 -7.26 -28.08 12.05
N LEU A 201 -8.03 -27.30 12.83
CA LEU A 201 -9.40 -26.94 12.50
C LEU A 201 -9.48 -26.13 11.20
N LEU A 202 -8.66 -25.09 11.07
CA LEU A 202 -8.57 -24.27 9.85
C LEU A 202 -8.18 -25.12 8.63
N GLY A 203 -7.27 -26.05 8.80
CA GLY A 203 -6.90 -27.01 7.76
C GLY A 203 -8.05 -27.94 7.34
N MET A 204 -8.88 -28.42 8.29
CA MET A 204 -10.06 -29.24 8.01
C MET A 204 -11.15 -28.45 7.29
N LEU A 205 -11.35 -27.17 7.65
CA LEU A 205 -12.29 -26.26 7.02
C LEU A 205 -11.79 -25.74 5.67
N LYS A 206 -10.52 -26.02 5.29
CA LYS A 206 -9.85 -25.49 4.09
C LYS A 206 -9.82 -23.95 4.03
N ILE A 207 -9.84 -23.32 5.19
CA ILE A 207 -9.74 -21.87 5.30
C ILE A 207 -8.26 -21.50 5.37
N HIS A 208 -7.83 -20.61 4.46
CA HIS A 208 -6.48 -20.07 4.40
C HIS A 208 -6.49 -18.61 4.80
N PRO A 209 -6.49 -18.30 6.12
CA PRO A 209 -6.71 -16.94 6.58
C PRO A 209 -5.51 -16.03 6.38
N PHE A 210 -4.31 -16.58 6.23
CA PHE A 210 -3.09 -15.81 6.16
C PHE A 210 -2.60 -15.68 4.73
N THR A 211 -2.20 -14.47 4.39
CA THR A 211 -1.50 -14.19 3.13
C THR A 211 -0.04 -13.92 3.42
N TYR A 212 0.85 -14.74 2.85
CA TYR A 212 2.29 -14.55 2.98
C TYR A 212 2.89 -14.02 1.69
N GLY A 213 3.79 -13.08 1.81
CA GLY A 213 4.52 -12.46 0.71
C GLY A 213 5.79 -11.79 1.20
N LEU A 214 6.46 -11.09 0.32
CA LEU A 214 7.53 -10.19 0.72
C LEU A 214 6.89 -8.97 1.40
N VAL A 215 7.39 -8.63 2.58
CA VAL A 215 6.98 -7.45 3.33
C VAL A 215 8.11 -6.44 3.26
N ILE A 216 7.84 -5.26 2.75
CA ILE A 216 8.82 -4.17 2.69
C ILE A 216 8.98 -3.60 4.09
N LYS A 217 10.21 -3.64 4.63
CA LYS A 217 10.54 -3.05 5.93
C LYS A 217 10.96 -1.60 5.79
N GLN A 218 11.85 -1.32 4.86
CA GLN A 218 12.41 0.02 4.64
C GLN A 218 12.71 0.22 3.16
N VAL A 219 12.75 1.47 2.77
CA VAL A 219 13.14 1.91 1.43
C VAL A 219 14.42 2.72 1.53
N PHE A 220 15.37 2.42 0.67
CA PHE A 220 16.60 3.20 0.54
C PHE A 220 16.63 3.86 -0.83
N GLU A 221 16.78 5.15 -0.85
CA GLU A 221 16.87 5.95 -2.06
C GLU A 221 17.87 7.09 -1.85
N GLN A 222 18.87 7.20 -2.72
CA GLN A 222 19.85 8.28 -2.74
C GLN A 222 20.49 8.58 -1.35
N GLY A 223 20.78 7.53 -0.57
CA GLY A 223 21.39 7.67 0.74
C GLY A 223 20.44 8.00 1.89
N CYS A 224 19.13 8.04 1.64
CA CYS A 224 18.09 8.15 2.66
C CYS A 224 17.40 6.83 2.89
N VAL A 225 17.08 6.52 4.16
CA VAL A 225 16.27 5.35 4.53
C VAL A 225 14.96 5.87 5.13
N TYR A 226 13.85 5.39 4.62
CA TYR A 226 12.52 5.78 5.10
C TYR A 226 11.53 4.62 5.06
N ASP A 227 10.44 4.78 5.77
CA ASP A 227 9.38 3.76 5.83
C ASP A 227 8.58 3.68 4.53
N PRO A 228 8.11 2.49 4.16
CA PRO A 228 7.29 2.30 2.97
C PRO A 228 5.98 3.11 2.98
N ALA A 229 5.48 3.52 4.16
CA ALA A 229 4.30 4.37 4.29
C ALA A 229 4.45 5.75 3.60
N VAL A 230 5.69 6.21 3.40
CA VAL A 230 5.95 7.45 2.66
C VAL A 230 5.54 7.34 1.19
N LEU A 231 5.60 6.14 0.62
CA LEU A 231 5.16 5.90 -0.77
C LEU A 231 3.64 5.99 -0.96
N ASP A 232 2.86 5.96 0.12
CA ASP A 232 1.39 6.09 0.10
C ASP A 232 0.93 7.55 0.12
N ILE A 233 1.86 8.50 0.26
CA ILE A 233 1.53 9.91 0.33
C ILE A 233 1.14 10.40 -1.08
N THR A 234 -0.16 10.64 -1.27
CA THR A 234 -0.70 11.24 -2.48
C THR A 234 -0.68 12.77 -2.39
N PRO A 235 -0.62 13.49 -3.52
CA PRO A 235 -0.72 14.95 -3.52
C PRO A 235 -2.04 15.44 -2.90
N GLU A 236 -3.11 14.66 -3.02
CA GLU A 236 -4.41 14.94 -2.40
C GLU A 236 -4.31 14.97 -0.86
N MET A 237 -3.65 13.99 -0.25
CA MET A 237 -3.42 13.97 1.21
C MET A 237 -2.61 15.17 1.69
N ILE A 238 -1.67 15.65 0.87
CA ILE A 238 -0.87 16.84 1.19
C ILE A 238 -1.76 18.07 1.16
N THR A 239 -2.60 18.22 0.12
CA THR A 239 -3.52 19.36 -0.01
C THR A 239 -4.57 19.38 1.10
N GLU A 240 -5.12 18.23 1.49
CA GLU A 240 -6.04 18.11 2.64
C GLU A 240 -5.39 18.54 3.96
N LYS A 241 -4.19 18.04 4.24
CA LYS A 241 -3.44 18.45 5.44
C LYS A 241 -3.10 19.93 5.43
N PHE A 242 -2.72 20.47 4.27
CA PHE A 242 -2.46 21.89 4.10
C PHE A 242 -3.72 22.71 4.36
N ALA A 243 -4.87 22.34 3.77
CA ALA A 243 -6.14 23.00 4.00
C ALA A 243 -6.55 22.98 5.49
N ALA A 244 -6.38 21.85 6.17
CA ALA A 244 -6.65 21.74 7.60
C ALA A 244 -5.76 22.67 8.43
N ILE A 245 -4.48 22.81 8.08
CA ILE A 245 -3.55 23.74 8.78
C ILE A 245 -3.99 25.19 8.54
N VAL A 246 -4.34 25.55 7.31
CA VAL A 246 -4.84 26.89 6.99
C VAL A 246 -6.11 27.22 7.77
N GLN A 247 -7.05 26.26 7.87
CA GLN A 247 -8.25 26.43 8.71
C GLN A 247 -7.93 26.64 10.18
N ASN A 248 -6.99 25.86 10.75
CA ASN A 248 -6.55 26.02 12.12
C ASN A 248 -5.94 27.41 12.36
N ILE A 249 -5.13 27.92 11.43
CA ILE A 249 -4.56 29.26 11.51
C ILE A 249 -5.68 30.31 11.42
N ALA A 250 -6.65 30.13 10.53
CA ALA A 250 -7.79 31.04 10.42
C ALA A 250 -8.64 31.08 11.70
N CYS A 251 -8.94 29.91 12.29
CA CYS A 251 -9.66 29.82 13.56
C CYS A 251 -8.90 30.51 14.71
N LEU A 252 -7.60 30.29 14.81
CA LEU A 252 -6.76 30.92 15.82
C LEU A 252 -6.73 32.44 15.67
N SER A 253 -6.58 32.94 14.43
CA SER A 253 -6.55 34.37 14.12
C SER A 253 -7.89 35.05 14.42
N LEU A 254 -9.01 34.38 14.17
CA LEU A 254 -10.34 34.87 14.54
C LEU A 254 -10.54 34.92 16.05
N ALA A 255 -10.01 33.95 16.79
CA ALA A 255 -10.10 33.94 18.27
C ALA A 255 -9.24 35.00 18.95
N LEU A 256 -8.16 35.42 18.29
CA LEU A 256 -7.25 36.46 18.78
C LEU A 256 -7.59 37.87 18.24
N ASP A 257 -8.62 38.01 17.42
CA ASP A 257 -8.97 39.23 16.67
C ASP A 257 -7.79 39.83 15.86
N TYR A 258 -6.86 38.95 15.44
CA TYR A 258 -5.72 39.32 14.61
C TYR A 258 -5.92 38.84 13.18
N THR A 259 -6.12 39.76 12.26
CA THR A 259 -6.43 39.43 10.86
C THR A 259 -5.20 38.89 10.13
N THR A 260 -5.28 37.69 9.58
CA THR A 260 -4.31 37.06 8.69
C THR A 260 -4.92 36.87 7.31
N LEU A 261 -4.10 36.63 6.27
CA LEU A 261 -4.59 36.35 4.92
C LEU A 261 -5.61 35.18 4.91
N ALA A 262 -5.37 34.15 5.72
CA ALA A 262 -6.26 32.99 5.85
C ALA A 262 -7.61 33.34 6.52
N SER A 263 -7.65 34.32 7.41
CA SER A 263 -8.88 34.71 8.14
C SER A 263 -9.69 35.80 7.48
N ILE A 264 -9.13 36.56 6.52
CA ILE A 264 -9.83 37.67 5.86
C ILE A 264 -11.19 37.26 5.27
N PRO A 265 -11.33 36.16 4.52
CA PRO A 265 -12.62 35.74 3.99
C PRO A 265 -13.66 35.49 5.09
N HIS A 266 -13.22 34.87 6.20
CA HIS A 266 -14.10 34.58 7.33
C HIS A 266 -14.49 35.84 8.11
N VAL A 267 -13.58 36.81 8.28
CA VAL A 267 -13.87 38.10 8.90
C VAL A 267 -14.90 38.88 8.07
N LEU A 268 -14.71 38.92 6.75
CA LEU A 268 -15.67 39.56 5.83
C LEU A 268 -17.05 38.89 5.88
N ALA A 269 -17.08 37.54 5.84
CA ALA A 269 -18.33 36.81 5.93
C ALA A 269 -19.05 37.05 7.28
N ASN A 270 -18.31 37.08 8.40
CA ASN A 270 -18.85 37.36 9.71
C ASN A 270 -19.36 38.83 9.80
N GLY A 271 -18.62 39.80 9.25
CA GLY A 271 -19.07 41.18 9.14
C GLY A 271 -20.37 41.31 8.34
N PHE A 272 -20.45 40.63 7.20
CA PHE A 272 -21.66 40.58 6.39
C PHE A 272 -22.85 39.95 7.14
N LYS A 273 -22.65 38.84 7.83
CA LYS A 273 -23.67 38.19 8.68
C LYS A 273 -24.18 39.14 9.77
N ASN A 274 -23.27 39.87 10.41
CA ASN A 274 -23.66 40.84 11.44
C ASN A 274 -24.50 42.02 10.85
N LEU A 275 -24.09 42.56 9.70
CA LEU A 275 -24.87 43.59 9.00
C LEU A 275 -26.24 43.05 8.57
N LEU A 276 -26.31 41.82 8.09
CA LEU A 276 -27.55 41.16 7.74
C LEU A 276 -28.49 41.02 8.96
N ALA A 277 -27.94 40.55 10.10
CA ALA A 277 -28.70 40.41 11.34
C ALA A 277 -29.29 41.77 11.79
N ILE A 278 -28.52 42.86 11.69
CA ILE A 278 -29.02 44.21 11.97
C ILE A 278 -30.14 44.61 11.01
N SER A 279 -29.99 44.32 9.70
CA SER A 279 -31.00 44.63 8.71
C SER A 279 -32.32 43.85 8.87
N LEU A 280 -32.24 42.65 9.45
CA LEU A 280 -33.43 41.84 9.76
C LEU A 280 -34.19 42.35 10.97
N MET A 281 -33.50 42.99 11.92
CA MET A 281 -34.09 43.53 13.16
C MET A 281 -34.53 45.02 13.03
N THR A 282 -34.09 45.69 11.97
CA THR A 282 -34.39 47.10 11.73
C THR A 282 -35.10 47.27 10.36
N ASP A 283 -35.74 48.42 10.15
CA ASP A 283 -36.37 48.77 8.86
C ASP A 283 -35.36 49.15 7.76
N TYR A 284 -34.07 49.19 8.11
CA TYR A 284 -33.01 49.47 7.15
C TYR A 284 -32.72 48.24 6.29
N SER A 285 -32.74 48.41 4.97
CA SER A 285 -32.40 47.33 4.04
C SER A 285 -31.35 47.78 3.03
N PHE A 286 -30.52 46.84 2.56
CA PHE A 286 -29.57 47.03 1.46
C PHE A 286 -29.79 45.92 0.43
N LYS A 287 -29.34 46.15 -0.81
CA LYS A 287 -29.69 45.30 -1.96
C LYS A 287 -29.47 43.81 -1.75
N GLU A 288 -28.35 43.42 -1.16
CA GLU A 288 -28.02 42.03 -0.90
C GLU A 288 -28.85 41.42 0.26
N ALA A 289 -29.30 42.28 1.21
CA ALA A 289 -30.17 41.86 2.30
C ALA A 289 -31.62 41.65 1.85
N GLU A 290 -32.10 42.36 0.82
CA GLU A 290 -33.45 42.17 0.29
C GLU A 290 -33.65 40.76 -0.26
N GLN A 291 -32.71 40.23 -1.01
CA GLN A 291 -32.77 38.88 -1.54
C GLN A 291 -32.86 37.83 -0.43
N ILE A 292 -32.13 38.03 0.66
CA ILE A 292 -32.11 37.09 1.79
C ILE A 292 -33.40 37.27 2.62
N LYS A 293 -33.94 38.49 2.76
CA LYS A 293 -35.25 38.74 3.37
C LYS A 293 -36.39 38.06 2.59
N GLU A 294 -36.35 38.12 1.28
CA GLU A 294 -37.31 37.43 0.40
C GLU A 294 -37.17 35.90 0.52
N PHE A 295 -35.94 35.40 0.58
CA PHE A 295 -35.68 33.95 0.82
C PHE A 295 -36.24 33.47 2.17
N LEU A 296 -36.04 34.24 3.24
CA LEU A 296 -36.56 33.94 4.56
C LEU A 296 -38.09 34.04 4.65
N ALA A 297 -38.70 34.95 3.89
CA ALA A 297 -40.15 35.11 3.82
C ALA A 297 -40.81 33.98 3.03
N ASP A 298 -40.25 33.58 1.90
CA ASP A 298 -40.80 32.55 0.99
C ASP A 298 -39.75 31.57 0.50
N PRO A 299 -39.31 30.58 1.31
CA PRO A 299 -38.27 29.59 0.92
C PRO A 299 -38.70 28.73 -0.27
N THR A 300 -40.01 28.57 -0.49
CA THR A 300 -40.56 27.74 -1.57
C THR A 300 -40.30 28.28 -2.97
N LYS A 301 -40.19 29.59 -3.15
CA LYS A 301 -39.91 30.22 -4.46
C LYS A 301 -38.49 29.91 -4.95
N PHE A 302 -37.54 29.80 -4.03
CA PHE A 302 -36.14 29.53 -4.37
C PHE A 302 -35.85 28.02 -4.51
N ALA A 303 -36.61 27.16 -3.85
CA ALA A 303 -36.53 25.71 -4.06
C ALA A 303 -36.82 25.32 -5.51
N ALA A 304 -37.72 26.02 -6.17
CA ALA A 304 -38.03 25.82 -7.59
C ALA A 304 -36.90 26.26 -8.54
N VAL A 305 -36.10 27.24 -8.16
CA VAL A 305 -34.95 27.72 -8.95
C VAL A 305 -33.76 26.75 -8.84
N ILE A 306 -33.52 26.21 -7.65
CA ILE A 306 -32.45 25.24 -7.44
C ILE A 306 -32.71 23.91 -8.18
N THR A 307 -33.98 23.46 -8.21
CA THR A 307 -34.37 22.25 -8.96
C THR A 307 -34.32 22.47 -10.48
N SER A 308 -34.53 23.69 -10.99
CA SER A 308 -34.38 23.99 -12.42
C SER A 308 -32.92 24.13 -12.88
N ALA A 309 -32.03 24.56 -12.00
CA ALA A 309 -30.59 24.62 -12.29
C ALA A 309 -29.91 23.25 -12.27
N ALA A 310 -30.44 22.30 -11.48
CA ALA A 310 -29.93 20.90 -11.42
C ALA A 310 -30.43 20.02 -12.60
N ALA A 311 -31.37 20.48 -13.41
CA ALA A 311 -31.98 19.72 -14.51
C ALA A 311 -31.42 20.07 -15.92
N ALA A 312 -30.28 20.76 -16.04
CA ALA A 312 -29.62 20.94 -17.33
C ALA A 312 -28.82 19.67 -17.69
N PRO A 313 -29.15 18.96 -18.80
CA PRO A 313 -28.47 17.73 -19.16
C PRO A 313 -27.06 18.02 -19.67
N ALA A 314 -26.07 17.32 -19.12
CA ALA A 314 -24.73 17.25 -19.65
C ALA A 314 -24.76 16.59 -21.04
N THR A 315 -24.68 17.39 -22.10
CA THR A 315 -24.53 16.90 -23.47
C THR A 315 -23.07 16.54 -23.70
N THR A 316 -22.80 15.25 -23.71
CA THR A 316 -21.57 14.67 -24.27
C THR A 316 -21.51 14.94 -25.78
N THR A 317 -20.57 15.75 -26.22
CA THR A 317 -20.16 15.82 -27.63
C THR A 317 -18.72 15.34 -27.76
N THR A 318 -18.59 14.09 -28.17
CA THR A 318 -17.41 13.56 -28.83
C THR A 318 -17.25 14.23 -30.19
N THR A 319 -16.18 14.99 -30.39
CA THR A 319 -15.72 15.34 -31.72
C THR A 319 -14.22 15.20 -31.83
N LYS A 320 -13.85 14.27 -32.68
CA LYS A 320 -12.54 14.00 -33.24
C LYS A 320 -12.21 15.10 -34.27
N VAL A 321 -11.10 15.80 -34.13
CA VAL A 321 -10.45 16.47 -35.28
C VAL A 321 -8.93 16.58 -35.04
N GLU A 322 -8.23 16.24 -36.09
CA GLU A 322 -6.80 16.37 -36.37
C GLU A 322 -6.31 17.82 -36.41
N GLY A 323 -5.08 18.02 -35.97
CA GLY A 323 -4.00 18.77 -36.61
C GLY A 323 -4.10 20.27 -36.86
N LYS A 324 -3.28 21.08 -36.23
CA LYS A 324 -2.18 21.87 -36.80
C LYS A 324 -1.68 22.98 -35.89
N ALA A 325 -0.41 23.25 -36.02
CA ALA A 325 0.48 24.07 -35.21
C ALA A 325 0.21 25.57 -35.11
N ALA A 326 0.56 26.12 -33.89
CA ALA A 326 1.26 27.37 -33.53
C ALA A 326 0.69 28.76 -33.98
N PRO A 327 1.13 29.92 -33.36
CA PRO A 327 1.69 30.16 -32.02
C PRO A 327 1.07 31.38 -31.26
N VAL A 328 1.45 31.53 -29.96
CA VAL A 328 1.70 32.76 -29.18
C VAL A 328 0.54 33.72 -28.93
N GLU A 329 0.12 33.90 -27.70
CA GLU A 329 0.28 35.06 -26.81
C GLU A 329 -0.50 34.90 -25.51
N VAL A 330 0.15 35.29 -24.42
CA VAL A 330 -0.31 35.50 -23.05
C VAL A 330 -0.81 36.96 -22.99
N PRO A 331 -1.55 37.46 -21.99
CA PRO A 331 -2.23 36.89 -20.82
C PRO A 331 -3.66 37.41 -20.66
N SER A 332 -4.37 36.93 -19.71
CA SER A 332 -5.20 37.60 -18.73
C SER A 332 -6.21 36.67 -18.12
N GLU A 333 -6.05 36.51 -16.81
CA GLU A 333 -7.01 36.89 -15.80
C GLU A 333 -8.31 36.11 -15.76
N GLU A 334 -8.39 35.41 -14.62
CA GLU A 334 -9.55 35.35 -13.75
C GLU A 334 -10.81 34.65 -14.26
N SER A 335 -11.06 33.56 -13.60
CA SER A 335 -12.30 33.53 -12.83
C SER A 335 -12.20 32.46 -11.75
N ASP A 336 -11.79 32.86 -10.56
CA ASP A 336 -12.18 32.26 -9.30
C ASP A 336 -13.70 32.43 -9.12
N GLU A 337 -14.48 31.54 -9.64
CA GLU A 337 -15.85 31.34 -9.25
C GLU A 337 -16.14 29.86 -9.15
N ASP A 338 -15.73 29.26 -8.04
CA ASP A 338 -16.49 28.18 -7.42
C ASP A 338 -16.09 27.99 -5.96
N MET A 339 -16.47 28.97 -5.12
CA MET A 339 -16.60 28.74 -3.69
C MET A 339 -18.07 28.45 -3.40
N GLY A 340 -18.49 27.26 -3.83
CA GLY A 340 -19.79 26.73 -3.53
C GLY A 340 -20.03 26.66 -2.02
N PHE A 341 -21.10 27.29 -1.62
CA PHE A 341 -21.75 27.19 -0.32
C PHE A 341 -22.01 25.73 0.05
N GLY A 342 -21.11 25.14 0.77
CA GLY A 342 -21.28 23.86 1.44
C GLY A 342 -20.90 24.02 2.92
N LEU A 343 -21.62 24.87 3.63
CA LEU A 343 -21.38 25.08 5.05
C LEU A 343 -22.69 24.98 5.86
N PHE A 344 -23.41 23.88 5.68
CA PHE A 344 -24.41 23.40 6.63
C PHE A 344 -24.62 21.90 6.38
N ASP A 345 -23.81 21.09 7.02
CA ASP A 345 -24.16 19.83 7.67
C ASP A 345 -23.14 19.58 8.79
#